data_4fe188e953b562cbae7555de430afa29
#
_entry.id   4fe188e953b562cbae7555de430afa29
#
_cell.length_a   1.000
_cell.length_b   1.000
_cell.length_c   1.000
_cell.angle_alpha   90.00
_cell.angle_beta   90.00
_cell.angle_gamma   90.00
#
_symmetry.space_group_name_H-M   'P 1'
#
loop_
_entity.id
_entity.type
_entity.pdbx_description
1 polymer ?
#
loop_
_entity_poly.entity_id
_entity_poly.type
_entity_poly.pdbx_seq_one_letter_code
_entity_poly.pdbx_strand_id
1 'polypeptide(L)' 'MDYTVAICDDAPADRDYLETLVRRWAATRGHRVRLKTYPSAESFLFAYAEDKDLQILL' A
#
# COMPACT_ATOMS: atom_id res chain seq x y z
N MET A 1 4.63 15.71 -0.78
CA MET A 1 5.33 14.57 -1.38
C MET A 1 4.36 13.48 -1.74
N ASP A 2 4.64 12.76 -2.82
CA ASP A 2 3.77 11.67 -3.28
C ASP A 2 4.46 10.34 -2.99
N TYR A 3 3.68 9.41 -2.42
CA TYR A 3 4.19 8.08 -2.10
C TYR A 3 3.30 7.02 -2.72
N THR A 4 3.91 5.94 -3.19
CA THR A 4 3.19 4.74 -3.57
C THR A 4 3.42 3.70 -2.46
N VAL A 5 2.33 3.24 -1.86
CA VAL A 5 2.37 2.30 -0.74
C VAL A 5 1.66 1.01 -1.14
N ALA A 6 2.32 -0.11 -0.95
CA ALA A 6 1.73 -1.42 -1.17
C ALA A 6 1.43 -2.09 0.16
N ILE A 7 0.25 -2.65 0.29
CA ILE A 7 -0.17 -3.39 1.48
C ILE A 7 -0.44 -4.83 1.06
N CYS A 8 0.28 -5.78 1.66
CA CYS A 8 0.12 -7.20 1.39
C CYS A 8 -0.41 -7.90 2.63
N ASP A 9 -1.62 -8.43 2.57
CA ASP A 9 -2.20 -9.18 3.67
C ASP A 9 -3.32 -10.05 3.11
N ASP A 10 -3.40 -11.30 3.57
CA ASP A 10 -4.44 -12.23 3.15
C ASP A 10 -5.77 -11.97 3.85
N ALA A 11 -5.79 -11.19 4.91
CA ALA A 11 -6.99 -10.85 5.65
C ALA A 11 -7.54 -9.49 5.18
N PRO A 12 -8.75 -9.44 4.56
CA PRO A 12 -9.32 -8.18 4.06
C PRO A 12 -9.49 -7.12 5.15
N ALA A 13 -9.89 -7.54 6.36
CA ALA A 13 -10.06 -6.60 7.47
C ALA A 13 -8.75 -5.93 7.86
N ASP A 14 -7.65 -6.68 7.85
CA ASP A 14 -6.33 -6.15 8.18
C ASP A 14 -5.83 -5.19 7.10
N ARG A 15 -6.09 -5.52 5.83
CA ARG A 15 -5.76 -4.61 4.73
C ARG A 15 -6.50 -3.29 4.86
N ASP A 16 -7.79 -3.34 5.17
CA ASP A 16 -8.61 -2.14 5.34
C ASP A 16 -8.11 -1.30 6.50
N TYR A 17 -7.71 -1.92 7.59
CA TYR A 17 -7.17 -1.23 8.75
C TYR A 17 -5.87 -0.51 8.42
N LEU A 18 -4.95 -1.19 7.74
CA LEU A 18 -3.68 -0.60 7.34
C LEU A 18 -3.90 0.55 6.35
N GLU A 19 -4.81 0.38 5.41
CA GLU A 19 -5.15 1.44 4.47
C GLU A 19 -5.65 2.69 5.20
N THR A 20 -6.52 2.52 6.19
CA THR A 20 -7.02 3.62 7.00
C THR A 20 -5.89 4.35 7.71
N LEU A 21 -4.95 3.60 8.30
CA LEU A 21 -3.80 4.19 8.99
C LEU A 21 -2.92 4.98 8.05
N VAL A 22 -2.64 4.44 6.87
CA VAL A 22 -1.78 5.12 5.89
C VAL A 22 -2.44 6.40 5.40
N ARG A 23 -3.74 6.36 5.10
CA ARG A 23 -4.46 7.56 4.65
C ARG A 23 -4.50 8.63 5.72
N ARG A 24 -4.68 8.24 6.98
CA ARG A 24 -4.66 9.17 8.10
C ARG A 24 -3.28 9.81 8.26
N TRP A 25 -2.23 9.01 8.19
CA TRP A 25 -0.86 9.51 8.24
C TRP A 25 -0.60 10.51 7.11
N ALA A 26 -0.98 10.17 5.90
CA ALA A 26 -0.76 11.03 4.74
C ALA A 26 -1.50 12.35 4.89
N ALA A 27 -2.75 12.31 5.33
CA ALA A 27 -3.55 13.52 5.54
C ALA A 27 -2.94 14.41 6.60
N THR A 28 -2.46 13.83 7.70
CA THR A 28 -1.83 14.57 8.80
C THR A 28 -0.55 15.27 8.35
N ARG A 29 0.20 14.65 7.45
CA ARG A 29 1.48 15.16 6.96
C ARG A 29 1.38 15.94 5.65
N GLY A 30 0.19 16.02 5.06
CA GLY A 30 0.00 16.71 3.79
C GLY A 30 0.60 15.97 2.59
N HIS A 31 0.72 14.64 2.68
CA HIS A 31 1.24 13.83 1.59
C HIS A 31 0.11 13.28 0.72
N ARG A 32 0.41 13.06 -0.55
CA ARG A 32 -0.45 12.29 -1.44
C ARG A 32 0.03 10.85 -1.43
N VAL A 33 -0.91 9.92 -1.31
CA VAL A 33 -0.59 8.49 -1.27
C VAL A 33 -1.38 7.77 -2.33
N ARG A 34 -0.66 6.96 -3.12
CA ARG A 34 -1.27 5.99 -4.01
C ARG A 34 -1.20 4.64 -3.31
N LEU A 35 -2.35 4.08 -2.98
CA LEU A 35 -2.42 2.81 -2.28
C LEU A 35 -2.72 1.69 -3.25
N LYS A 36 -1.95 0.61 -3.13
CA LYS A 36 -2.17 -0.64 -3.85
C LYS A 36 -2.27 -1.75 -2.81
N THR A 37 -3.33 -2.55 -2.88
CA THR A 37 -3.53 -3.65 -1.94
C THR A 37 -3.46 -4.98 -2.66
N TYR A 38 -2.87 -5.98 -2.00
CA TYR A 38 -2.67 -7.31 -2.56
C TYR A 38 -3.06 -8.36 -1.54
N PRO A 39 -3.77 -9.41 -1.96
CA PRO A 39 -4.20 -10.46 -1.03
C PRO A 39 -3.06 -11.37 -0.58
N SER A 40 -1.91 -11.31 -1.23
CA SER A 40 -0.77 -12.15 -0.89
C SER A 40 0.52 -11.51 -1.36
N ALA A 41 1.64 -11.94 -0.79
CA ALA A 41 2.96 -11.52 -1.24
C ALA A 41 3.22 -11.95 -2.68
N GLU A 42 2.70 -13.11 -3.07
CA GLU A 42 2.86 -13.62 -4.43
C GLU A 42 2.21 -12.69 -5.44
N SER A 43 0.96 -12.25 -5.17
CA SER A 43 0.28 -11.28 -6.03
C SER A 43 1.06 -9.98 -6.13
N PHE A 44 1.62 -9.52 -5.01
CA PHE A 44 2.45 -8.33 -4.99
C PHE A 44 3.69 -8.49 -5.88
N LEU A 45 4.38 -9.62 -5.79
CA LEU A 45 5.60 -9.84 -6.57
C LEU A 45 5.33 -9.83 -8.07
N PHE A 46 4.20 -10.40 -8.50
CA PHE A 46 3.81 -10.34 -9.90
C PHE A 46 3.60 -8.91 -10.38
N ALA A 47 2.89 -8.10 -9.59
CA ALA A 47 2.64 -6.71 -9.95
C ALA A 47 3.94 -5.91 -9.93
N TYR A 48 4.79 -6.14 -8.94
CA TYR A 48 6.04 -5.41 -8.79
C TYR A 48 7.01 -5.71 -9.92
N ALA A 49 7.01 -6.93 -10.45
CA ALA A 49 7.88 -7.31 -11.57
C ALA A 49 7.57 -6.48 -12.82
N GLU A 50 6.31 -6.06 -12.99
CA GLU A 50 5.89 -5.25 -14.13
C GLU A 50 6.01 -3.75 -13.87
N ASP A 51 5.78 -3.33 -12.62
CA ASP A 51 5.81 -1.91 -12.24
C ASP A 51 6.49 -1.77 -10.88
N LYS A 52 7.72 -1.27 -10.91
CA LYS A 52 8.55 -1.12 -9.69
C LYS A 52 8.43 0.26 -9.06
N ASP A 53 7.31 0.93 -9.26
CA ASP A 53 7.06 2.26 -8.70
C ASP A 53 6.50 2.14 -7.28
N LEU A 54 7.36 1.77 -6.35
CA LEU A 54 7.00 1.53 -4.96
C LEU A 54 8.00 2.18 -4.02
N GLN A 55 7.52 2.99 -3.06
CA GLN A 55 8.33 3.58 -2.02
C GLN A 55 8.20 2.88 -0.68
N ILE A 56 7.00 2.37 -0.36
CA ILE A 56 6.73 1.75 0.93
C ILE A 56 5.98 0.44 0.73
N LEU A 57 6.43 -0.60 1.43
CA LEU A 57 5.78 -1.90 1.46
C LEU A 57 5.38 -2.24 2.89
N LEU A 58 4.12 -2.57 3.09
CA LEU A 58 3.61 -3.01 4.40
C LEU A 58 3.10 -4.44 4.36
#